data_7153c964c0fc5e690cdfb2837762a3a2
#
_entry.id   7153c964c0fc5e690cdfb2837762a3a2
#
_cell.length_a   1.000
_cell.length_b   1.000
_cell.length_c   1.000
_cell.angle_alpha   90.00
_cell.angle_beta   90.00
_cell.angle_gamma   90.00
#
_symmetry.space_group_name_H-M   'P 1'
#
loop_
_entity.id
_entity.type
_entity.pdbx_description
1 polymer ?
#
loop_
_entity_poly.entity_id
_entity_poly.type
_entity_poly.pdbx_seq_one_letter_code
_entity_poly.pdbx_strand_id
1 'polypeptide(L)'
;MINLILFGAPGSGKGTQSANLVQRYQLMHVSTGDILRAEIKAETELGLKAKTLIEAGHLVPDEVIIGMMEDLVASHPDVKGFVFDGFPRTVAQAQALDLLLQRHQTKVSAMLELSVPDEMVIERLLLRKEKEGRSDDNIETINHRLKVYRTQTAPVSEYYAQQGNLHLVDGTGGVEEISDRLYQIIDKLA
;
A
#
# COMPACT_ATOMS: atom_id res chain seq x y z
N MET A 1 -17.66 8.93 -1.99
CA MET A 1 -16.33 8.70 -1.37
C MET A 1 -15.56 7.75 -2.30
N ILE A 2 -14.33 8.10 -2.70
CA ILE A 2 -13.49 7.27 -3.58
C ILE A 2 -12.40 6.62 -2.72
N ASN A 3 -12.39 5.29 -2.62
CA ASN A 3 -11.41 4.55 -1.86
C ASN A 3 -10.56 3.71 -2.81
N LEU A 4 -9.28 4.03 -2.89
CA LEU A 4 -8.33 3.41 -3.79
C LEU A 4 -7.34 2.56 -2.99
N ILE A 5 -7.04 1.37 -3.49
CA ILE A 5 -5.91 0.57 -3.03
C ILE A 5 -4.80 0.71 -4.06
N LEU A 6 -3.66 1.23 -3.66
CA LEU A 6 -2.47 1.24 -4.51
C LEU A 6 -1.61 0.02 -4.16
N PHE A 7 -1.50 -0.90 -5.10
CA PHE A 7 -0.95 -2.23 -4.91
C PHE A 7 0.26 -2.50 -5.80
N GLY A 8 1.05 -3.51 -5.44
CA GLY A 8 2.23 -3.91 -6.19
C GLY A 8 3.42 -4.22 -5.28
N ALA A 9 4.46 -4.81 -5.84
CA ALA A 9 5.66 -5.23 -5.13
C ALA A 9 6.33 -4.07 -4.36
N PRO A 10 7.09 -4.35 -3.29
CA PRO A 10 7.97 -3.36 -2.69
C PRO A 10 8.85 -2.70 -3.76
N GLY A 11 8.94 -1.39 -3.81
CA GLY A 11 9.72 -0.68 -4.85
C GLY A 11 9.01 -0.44 -6.19
N SER A 12 7.75 -0.85 -6.35
CA SER A 12 6.98 -0.61 -7.58
C SER A 12 6.61 0.87 -7.84
N GLY A 13 6.84 1.77 -6.88
CA GLY A 13 6.54 3.20 -7.03
C GLY A 13 5.26 3.68 -6.36
N LYS A 14 4.59 2.83 -5.56
CA LYS A 14 3.33 3.17 -4.86
C LYS A 14 3.39 4.50 -4.12
N GLY A 15 4.39 4.71 -3.27
CA GLY A 15 4.49 5.94 -2.48
C GLY A 15 4.57 7.21 -3.31
N THR A 16 5.28 7.18 -4.45
CA THR A 16 5.36 8.31 -5.38
C THR A 16 3.99 8.57 -6.02
N GLN A 17 3.32 7.52 -6.46
CA GLN A 17 2.02 7.63 -7.10
C GLN A 17 0.91 8.00 -6.10
N SER A 18 0.97 7.50 -4.86
CA SER A 18 0.05 7.91 -3.79
C SER A 18 0.04 9.42 -3.58
N ALA A 19 1.22 10.05 -3.55
CA ALA A 19 1.32 11.50 -3.38
C ALA A 19 0.59 12.27 -4.51
N ASN A 20 0.76 11.83 -5.76
CA ASN A 20 0.11 12.43 -6.91
C ASN A 20 -1.43 12.23 -6.88
N LEU A 21 -1.90 11.03 -6.48
CA LEU A 21 -3.33 10.75 -6.33
C LEU A 21 -3.97 11.58 -5.22
N VAL A 22 -3.31 11.68 -4.07
CA VAL A 22 -3.75 12.51 -2.94
C VAL A 22 -3.91 13.96 -3.36
N GLN A 23 -2.92 14.52 -4.05
CA GLN A 23 -2.96 15.91 -4.51
C GLN A 23 -4.09 16.16 -5.52
N ARG A 24 -4.23 15.28 -6.53
CA ARG A 24 -5.21 15.46 -7.61
C ARG A 24 -6.65 15.29 -7.13
N TYR A 25 -6.92 14.24 -6.34
CA TYR A 25 -8.28 13.88 -5.94
C TYR A 25 -8.65 14.32 -4.53
N GLN A 26 -7.74 14.97 -3.81
CA GLN A 26 -7.93 15.43 -2.41
C GLN A 26 -8.32 14.26 -1.48
N LEU A 27 -7.68 13.11 -1.68
CA LEU A 27 -7.89 11.91 -0.87
C LEU A 27 -6.95 11.91 0.34
N MET A 28 -7.32 11.16 1.36
CA MET A 28 -6.45 10.94 2.50
C MET A 28 -5.47 9.79 2.21
N HIS A 29 -4.17 10.05 2.39
CA HIS A 29 -3.14 9.01 2.28
C HIS A 29 -3.09 8.16 3.54
N VAL A 30 -3.16 6.85 3.35
CA VAL A 30 -3.05 5.85 4.41
C VAL A 30 -1.92 4.90 4.06
N SER A 31 -0.75 5.13 4.64
CA SER A 31 0.43 4.28 4.45
C SER A 31 0.76 3.53 5.75
N THR A 32 0.48 2.23 5.80
CA THR A 32 0.84 1.40 6.95
C THR A 32 2.33 1.41 7.22
N GLY A 33 3.15 1.43 6.16
CA GLY A 33 4.60 1.50 6.30
C GLY A 33 5.08 2.80 6.94
N ASP A 34 4.48 3.94 6.61
CA ASP A 34 4.86 5.23 7.18
C ASP A 34 4.38 5.37 8.62
N ILE A 35 3.17 4.91 8.92
CA ILE A 35 2.62 4.88 10.28
C ILE A 35 3.55 4.04 11.19
N LEU A 36 3.86 2.81 10.79
CA LEU A 36 4.72 1.94 11.59
C LEU A 36 6.14 2.48 11.75
N ARG A 37 6.71 3.12 10.73
CA ARG A 37 8.02 3.80 10.86
C ARG A 37 7.97 4.99 11.81
N ALA A 38 6.88 5.75 11.82
CA ALA A 38 6.67 6.81 12.80
C ALA A 38 6.58 6.26 14.23
N GLU A 39 5.86 5.16 14.45
CA GLU A 39 5.78 4.45 15.72
C GLU A 39 7.16 3.95 16.20
N ILE A 40 7.96 3.37 15.27
CA ILE A 40 9.34 2.94 15.57
C ILE A 40 10.20 4.12 16.00
N LYS A 41 10.11 5.25 15.29
CA LYS A 41 10.88 6.46 15.60
C LYS A 41 10.47 7.08 16.94
N ALA A 42 9.19 6.99 17.27
CA ALA A 42 8.65 7.45 18.56
C ALA A 42 8.87 6.46 19.70
N GLU A 43 9.45 5.29 19.42
CA GLU A 43 9.72 4.21 20.39
C GLU A 43 8.45 3.78 21.18
N THR A 44 7.29 3.82 20.55
CA THR A 44 6.05 3.34 21.16
C THR A 44 6.09 1.82 21.34
N GLU A 45 5.20 1.28 22.18
CA GLU A 45 5.10 -0.17 22.38
C GLU A 45 4.83 -0.90 21.05
N LEU A 46 3.97 -0.34 20.20
CA LEU A 46 3.72 -0.84 18.86
C LEU A 46 4.97 -0.76 17.98
N GLY A 47 5.67 0.37 17.99
CA GLY A 47 6.88 0.58 17.22
C GLY A 47 7.99 -0.40 17.59
N LEU A 48 8.21 -0.65 18.89
CA LEU A 48 9.20 -1.60 19.37
C LEU A 48 8.88 -3.04 18.94
N LYS A 49 7.60 -3.45 18.98
CA LYS A 49 7.16 -4.76 18.50
C LYS A 49 7.29 -4.90 16.98
N ALA A 50 6.94 -3.87 16.24
CA ALA A 50 6.97 -3.88 14.76
C ALA A 50 8.38 -3.82 14.19
N LYS A 51 9.34 -3.18 14.89
CA LYS A 51 10.70 -2.92 14.41
C LYS A 51 11.40 -4.19 13.91
N THR A 52 11.47 -5.22 14.75
CA THR A 52 12.15 -6.49 14.41
C THR A 52 11.54 -7.15 13.17
N LEU A 53 10.21 -7.14 13.05
CA LEU A 53 9.50 -7.72 11.91
C LEU A 53 9.79 -6.94 10.63
N ILE A 54 9.71 -5.61 10.68
CA ILE A 54 9.93 -4.74 9.51
C ILE A 54 11.38 -4.83 9.02
N GLU A 55 12.36 -4.78 9.93
CA GLU A 55 13.78 -4.90 9.61
C GLU A 55 14.12 -6.26 8.99
N ALA A 56 13.43 -7.32 9.40
CA ALA A 56 13.54 -8.66 8.80
C ALA A 56 12.71 -8.84 7.51
N GLY A 57 11.88 -7.85 7.14
CA GLY A 57 11.02 -7.90 5.95
C GLY A 57 9.74 -8.73 6.12
N HIS A 58 9.35 -9.04 7.35
CA HIS A 58 8.11 -9.72 7.69
C HIS A 58 6.92 -8.75 7.77
N LEU A 59 5.71 -9.32 7.68
CA LEU A 59 4.47 -8.57 7.95
C LEU A 59 4.24 -8.46 9.47
N VAL A 60 3.67 -7.33 9.89
CA VAL A 60 3.10 -7.17 11.23
C VAL A 60 1.78 -7.95 11.28
N PRO A 61 1.41 -8.58 12.42
CA PRO A 61 0.18 -9.36 12.56
C PRO A 61 -1.07 -8.61 12.07
N ASP A 62 -1.96 -9.34 11.40
CA ASP A 62 -3.15 -8.77 10.76
C ASP A 62 -4.04 -8.00 11.73
N GLU A 63 -4.23 -8.52 12.95
CA GLU A 63 -5.08 -7.90 13.97
C GLU A 63 -4.59 -6.50 14.36
N VAL A 64 -3.27 -6.31 14.41
CA VAL A 64 -2.66 -5.02 14.73
C VAL A 64 -2.91 -4.01 13.61
N ILE A 65 -2.68 -4.42 12.37
CA ILE A 65 -2.87 -3.56 11.20
C ILE A 65 -4.35 -3.23 10.99
N ILE A 66 -5.25 -4.21 11.15
CA ILE A 66 -6.69 -4.01 11.03
C ILE A 66 -7.18 -3.01 12.08
N GLY A 67 -6.78 -3.18 13.35
CA GLY A 67 -7.14 -2.23 14.41
C GLY A 67 -6.67 -0.80 14.12
N MET A 68 -5.43 -0.64 13.63
CA MET A 68 -4.93 0.68 13.21
C MET A 68 -5.78 1.31 12.10
N MET A 69 -6.25 0.50 11.14
CA MET A 69 -7.08 0.99 10.04
C MET A 69 -8.49 1.34 10.49
N GLU A 70 -9.08 0.57 11.41
CA GLU A 70 -10.38 0.87 12.01
C GLU A 70 -10.36 2.23 12.72
N ASP A 71 -9.35 2.47 13.57
CA ASP A 71 -9.19 3.73 14.29
C ASP A 71 -8.97 4.91 13.33
N LEU A 72 -8.16 4.70 12.28
CA LEU A 72 -7.86 5.75 11.31
C LEU A 72 -9.09 6.13 10.49
N VAL A 73 -9.83 5.18 9.96
CA VAL A 73 -11.03 5.45 9.15
C VAL A 73 -12.12 6.09 10.03
N ALA A 74 -12.33 5.59 11.26
CA ALA A 74 -13.32 6.13 12.19
C ALA A 74 -13.02 7.59 12.60
N SER A 75 -11.74 7.96 12.72
CA SER A 75 -11.34 9.31 13.10
C SER A 75 -11.41 10.34 11.95
N HIS A 76 -11.67 9.90 10.72
CA HIS A 76 -11.71 10.78 9.54
C HIS A 76 -12.99 10.59 8.70
N PRO A 77 -14.18 10.86 9.26
CA PRO A 77 -15.46 10.60 8.58
C PRO A 77 -15.74 11.56 7.40
N ASP A 78 -15.13 12.74 7.39
CA ASP A 78 -15.45 13.83 6.44
C ASP A 78 -14.51 13.86 5.21
N VAL A 79 -13.63 12.88 5.03
CA VAL A 79 -12.71 12.85 3.89
C VAL A 79 -13.43 12.49 2.60
N LYS A 80 -12.93 12.96 1.46
CA LYS A 80 -13.47 12.59 0.14
C LYS A 80 -13.24 11.13 -0.23
N GLY A 81 -12.30 10.47 0.46
CA GLY A 81 -11.92 9.08 0.32
C GLY A 81 -10.48 8.84 0.73
N PHE A 82 -10.02 7.63 0.54
CA PHE A 82 -8.71 7.16 0.97
C PHE A 82 -7.87 6.63 -0.18
N VAL A 83 -6.56 6.79 -0.09
CA VAL A 83 -5.56 6.01 -0.86
C VAL A 83 -4.83 5.11 0.14
N PHE A 84 -5.13 3.82 0.10
CA PHE A 84 -4.44 2.82 0.92
C PHE A 84 -3.15 2.39 0.22
N ASP A 85 -2.00 2.65 0.85
CA ASP A 85 -0.68 2.26 0.39
C ASP A 85 -0.05 1.26 1.39
N GLY A 86 0.25 0.07 0.90
CA GLY A 86 0.79 -1.00 1.73
C GLY A 86 -0.24 -1.70 2.61
N PHE A 87 -1.51 -1.52 2.34
CA PHE A 87 -2.65 -2.21 2.94
C PHE A 87 -3.78 -2.32 1.90
N PRO A 88 -4.49 -3.48 1.80
CA PRO A 88 -4.21 -4.73 2.51
C PRO A 88 -2.99 -5.48 1.96
N ARG A 89 -2.36 -6.33 2.79
CA ARG A 89 -1.25 -7.21 2.39
C ARG A 89 -1.57 -8.70 2.53
N THR A 90 -2.70 -9.03 3.08
CA THR A 90 -3.23 -10.40 3.17
C THR A 90 -4.71 -10.41 2.78
N VAL A 91 -5.23 -11.57 2.41
CA VAL A 91 -6.65 -11.71 2.09
C VAL A 91 -7.51 -11.42 3.34
N ALA A 92 -7.06 -11.79 4.53
CA ALA A 92 -7.75 -11.46 5.77
C ALA A 92 -7.87 -9.94 6.00
N GLN A 93 -6.79 -9.19 5.73
CA GLN A 93 -6.82 -7.72 5.76
C GLN A 93 -7.76 -7.14 4.69
N ALA A 94 -7.81 -7.73 3.49
CA ALA A 94 -8.71 -7.29 2.41
C ALA A 94 -10.18 -7.45 2.81
N GLN A 95 -10.54 -8.61 3.38
CA GLN A 95 -11.88 -8.87 3.89
C GLN A 95 -12.25 -7.91 5.04
N ALA A 96 -11.33 -7.64 5.94
CA ALA A 96 -11.52 -6.69 7.03
C ALA A 96 -11.73 -5.26 6.51
N LEU A 97 -10.97 -4.84 5.49
CA LEU A 97 -11.14 -3.53 4.84
C LEU A 97 -12.52 -3.40 4.21
N ASP A 98 -12.97 -4.41 3.46
CA ASP A 98 -14.29 -4.40 2.83
C ASP A 98 -15.40 -4.26 3.87
N LEU A 99 -15.33 -5.01 4.98
CA LEU A 99 -16.29 -4.90 6.09
C LEU A 99 -16.23 -3.54 6.79
N LEU A 100 -15.03 -2.99 6.98
CA LEU A 100 -14.85 -1.67 7.59
C LEU A 100 -15.51 -0.60 6.73
N LEU A 101 -15.20 -0.55 5.43
CA LEU A 101 -15.78 0.42 4.51
C LEU A 101 -17.29 0.27 4.38
N GLN A 102 -17.81 -0.97 4.41
CA GLN A 102 -19.25 -1.22 4.39
C GLN A 102 -19.96 -0.64 5.63
N ARG A 103 -19.37 -0.74 6.83
CA ARG A 103 -19.90 -0.09 8.04
C ARG A 103 -19.99 1.44 7.89
N HIS A 104 -19.08 2.03 7.11
CA HIS A 104 -19.07 3.45 6.76
C HIS A 104 -19.86 3.78 5.48
N GLN A 105 -20.73 2.86 5.01
CA GLN A 105 -21.59 3.02 3.82
C GLN A 105 -20.82 3.36 2.54
N THR A 106 -19.61 2.84 2.43
CA THR A 106 -18.75 2.99 1.27
C THR A 106 -18.10 1.65 0.89
N LYS A 107 -17.28 1.62 -0.14
CA LYS A 107 -16.59 0.42 -0.61
C LYS A 107 -15.24 0.75 -1.23
N VAL A 108 -14.42 -0.26 -1.51
CA VAL A 108 -13.26 -0.12 -2.41
C VAL A 108 -13.75 0.23 -3.80
N SER A 109 -13.30 1.35 -4.34
CA SER A 109 -13.66 1.83 -5.68
C SER A 109 -12.80 1.15 -6.75
N ALA A 110 -11.49 1.02 -6.49
CA ALA A 110 -10.56 0.32 -7.35
C ALA A 110 -9.32 -0.12 -6.57
N MET A 111 -8.76 -1.25 -6.97
CA MET A 111 -7.41 -1.67 -6.67
C MET A 111 -6.55 -1.45 -7.91
N LEU A 112 -5.55 -0.60 -7.78
CA LEU A 112 -4.63 -0.19 -8.85
C LEU A 112 -3.30 -0.90 -8.62
N GLU A 113 -3.04 -1.97 -9.36
CA GLU A 113 -1.84 -2.77 -9.21
C GLU A 113 -0.75 -2.34 -10.18
N LEU A 114 0.35 -1.80 -9.65
CA LEU A 114 1.53 -1.43 -10.42
C LEU A 114 2.37 -2.68 -10.73
N SER A 115 2.37 -3.09 -11.99
CA SER A 115 3.19 -4.19 -12.50
C SER A 115 4.58 -3.66 -12.90
N VAL A 116 5.62 -4.18 -12.26
CA VAL A 116 7.02 -3.78 -12.50
C VAL A 116 7.90 -5.03 -12.46
N PRO A 117 8.84 -5.21 -13.41
CA PRO A 117 9.80 -6.31 -13.37
C PRO A 117 10.65 -6.31 -12.10
N ASP A 118 10.99 -7.50 -11.61
CA ASP A 118 11.73 -7.67 -10.36
C ASP A 118 13.09 -6.96 -10.36
N GLU A 119 13.82 -7.02 -11.48
CA GLU A 119 15.12 -6.38 -11.62
C GLU A 119 15.03 -4.86 -11.39
N MET A 120 14.01 -4.23 -11.96
CA MET A 120 13.76 -2.80 -11.79
C MET A 120 13.32 -2.47 -10.36
N VAL A 121 12.53 -3.34 -9.73
CA VAL A 121 12.14 -3.21 -8.33
C VAL A 121 13.36 -3.24 -7.41
N ILE A 122 14.26 -4.19 -7.60
CA ILE A 122 15.49 -4.33 -6.82
C ILE A 122 16.36 -3.07 -6.98
N GLU A 123 16.58 -2.62 -8.22
CA GLU A 123 17.34 -1.40 -8.49
C GLU A 123 16.75 -0.18 -7.79
N ARG A 124 15.43 0.02 -7.89
CA ARG A 124 14.75 1.14 -7.23
C ARG A 124 14.88 1.10 -5.71
N LEU A 125 14.82 -0.09 -5.09
CA LEU A 125 14.97 -0.25 -3.65
C LEU A 125 16.40 0.03 -3.19
N LEU A 126 17.41 -0.40 -3.94
CA LEU A 126 18.81 -0.11 -3.63
C LEU A 126 19.11 1.40 -3.76
N LEU A 127 18.62 2.07 -4.81
CA LEU A 127 18.71 3.52 -4.95
C LEU A 127 18.00 4.28 -3.84
N ARG A 128 16.86 3.76 -3.35
CA ARG A 128 16.14 4.33 -2.22
C ARG A 128 16.94 4.22 -0.92
N LYS A 129 17.63 3.09 -0.70
CA LYS A 129 18.54 2.94 0.44
C LYS A 129 19.60 4.03 0.48
N GLU A 130 20.22 4.32 -0.67
CA GLU A 130 21.25 5.37 -0.76
C GLU A 130 20.68 6.77 -0.45
N LYS A 131 19.45 7.05 -0.88
CA LYS A 131 18.81 8.36 -0.70
C LYS A 131 18.18 8.56 0.67
N GLU A 132 17.49 7.54 1.17
CA GLU A 132 16.65 7.62 2.39
C GLU A 132 17.24 6.89 3.59
N GLY A 133 18.30 6.09 3.41
CA GLY A 133 18.96 5.35 4.50
C GLY A 133 18.10 4.26 5.12
N ARG A 134 17.13 3.69 4.40
CA ARG A 134 16.23 2.65 4.93
C ARG A 134 17.00 1.38 5.25
N SER A 135 16.89 0.88 6.46
CA SER A 135 17.56 -0.34 6.93
C SER A 135 17.01 -1.62 6.26
N ASP A 136 15.72 -1.61 5.86
CA ASP A 136 15.03 -2.73 5.22
C ASP A 136 15.25 -2.81 3.70
N ASP A 137 16.07 -1.94 3.11
CA ASP A 137 16.41 -1.95 1.67
C ASP A 137 17.83 -2.51 1.40
N ASN A 138 18.27 -3.53 2.14
CA ASN A 138 19.41 -4.35 1.79
C ASN A 138 19.00 -5.55 0.94
N ILE A 139 19.92 -6.11 0.14
CA ILE A 139 19.60 -7.14 -0.85
C ILE A 139 18.95 -8.40 -0.25
N GLU A 140 19.38 -8.81 0.93
CA GLU A 140 18.82 -9.97 1.62
C GLU A 140 17.37 -9.72 2.03
N THR A 141 17.11 -8.60 2.70
CA THR A 141 15.76 -8.19 3.10
C THR A 141 14.86 -7.91 1.88
N ILE A 142 15.39 -7.31 0.80
CA ILE A 142 14.65 -7.10 -0.45
C ILE A 142 14.16 -8.45 -1.00
N ASN A 143 15.04 -9.44 -1.14
CA ASN A 143 14.67 -10.76 -1.65
C ASN A 143 13.63 -11.44 -0.75
N HIS A 144 13.77 -11.31 0.56
CA HIS A 144 12.79 -11.84 1.50
C HIS A 144 11.43 -11.15 1.34
N ARG A 145 11.39 -9.81 1.25
CA ARG A 145 10.16 -9.02 1.02
C ARG A 145 9.48 -9.38 -0.29
N LEU A 146 10.22 -9.62 -1.36
CA LEU A 146 9.65 -10.09 -2.63
C LEU A 146 9.05 -11.49 -2.49
N LYS A 147 9.69 -12.38 -1.74
CA LYS A 147 9.14 -13.71 -1.44
C LYS A 147 7.85 -13.58 -0.63
N VAL A 148 7.83 -12.79 0.44
CA VAL A 148 6.64 -12.52 1.26
C VAL A 148 5.52 -11.92 0.40
N TYR A 149 5.84 -10.94 -0.45
CA TYR A 149 4.87 -10.37 -1.38
C TYR A 149 4.21 -11.43 -2.25
N ARG A 150 5.00 -12.29 -2.91
CA ARG A 150 4.47 -13.33 -3.81
C ARG A 150 3.62 -14.37 -3.09
N THR A 151 3.99 -14.74 -1.86
CA THR A 151 3.31 -15.82 -1.14
C THR A 151 2.13 -15.36 -0.30
N GLN A 152 2.16 -14.15 0.26
CA GLN A 152 1.14 -13.67 1.20
C GLN A 152 0.33 -12.51 0.65
N THR A 153 0.95 -11.65 -0.16
CA THR A 153 0.32 -10.40 -0.61
C THR A 153 -0.29 -10.50 -2.01
N ALA A 154 0.38 -11.14 -2.96
CA ALA A 154 -0.16 -11.31 -4.32
C ALA A 154 -1.56 -11.93 -4.38
N PRO A 155 -1.97 -12.88 -3.50
CA PRO A 155 -3.34 -13.39 -3.47
C PRO A 155 -4.44 -12.34 -3.26
N VAL A 156 -4.11 -11.15 -2.75
CA VAL A 156 -5.05 -10.05 -2.61
C VAL A 156 -5.51 -9.52 -3.99
N SER A 157 -4.64 -9.58 -5.01
CA SER A 157 -5.03 -9.23 -6.39
C SER A 157 -6.17 -10.10 -6.89
N GLU A 158 -6.07 -11.42 -6.68
CA GLU A 158 -7.11 -12.36 -7.09
C GLU A 158 -8.43 -12.08 -6.35
N TYR A 159 -8.35 -11.77 -5.05
CA TYR A 159 -9.52 -11.42 -4.24
C TYR A 159 -10.29 -10.23 -4.81
N TYR A 160 -9.60 -9.15 -5.22
CA TYR A 160 -10.25 -7.98 -5.84
C TYR A 160 -10.57 -8.17 -7.32
N ALA A 161 -9.84 -9.04 -8.04
CA ALA A 161 -10.18 -9.42 -9.41
C ALA A 161 -11.54 -10.10 -9.49
N GLN A 162 -11.85 -11.01 -8.56
CA GLN A 162 -13.15 -11.69 -8.46
C GLN A 162 -14.30 -10.72 -8.19
N GLN A 163 -14.03 -9.58 -7.58
CA GLN A 163 -15.01 -8.51 -7.34
C GLN A 163 -15.12 -7.52 -8.53
N GLY A 164 -14.28 -7.65 -9.57
CA GLY A 164 -14.23 -6.72 -10.69
C GLY A 164 -13.58 -5.37 -10.38
N ASN A 165 -12.87 -5.26 -9.27
CA ASN A 165 -12.27 -3.99 -8.79
C ASN A 165 -10.77 -3.89 -9.09
N LEU A 166 -10.12 -4.91 -9.67
CA LEU A 166 -8.70 -4.92 -9.99
C LEU A 166 -8.43 -4.24 -11.35
N HIS A 167 -7.48 -3.32 -11.36
CA HIS A 167 -6.93 -2.70 -12.56
C HIS A 167 -5.41 -2.87 -12.57
N LEU A 168 -4.89 -3.60 -13.56
CA LEU A 168 -3.45 -3.74 -13.78
C LEU A 168 -2.92 -2.50 -14.50
N VAL A 169 -1.86 -1.90 -13.96
CA VAL A 169 -1.23 -0.70 -14.49
C VAL A 169 0.24 -0.97 -14.70
N ASP A 170 0.74 -0.71 -15.91
CA ASP A 170 2.17 -0.77 -16.18
C ASP A 170 2.90 0.30 -15.34
N GLY A 171 3.71 -0.16 -14.39
CA GLY A 171 4.51 0.66 -13.48
C GLY A 171 5.91 1.00 -14.02
N THR A 172 6.16 0.77 -15.31
CA THR A 172 7.40 1.16 -16.00
C THR A 172 7.24 2.52 -16.68
N GLY A 173 8.38 3.20 -16.91
CA GLY A 173 8.39 4.55 -17.48
C GLY A 173 8.58 5.65 -16.45
N GLY A 174 8.32 6.89 -16.86
CA GLY A 174 8.42 8.08 -16.01
C GLY A 174 7.28 8.19 -15.00
N VAL A 175 7.52 8.98 -13.95
CA VAL A 175 6.51 9.19 -12.88
C VAL A 175 5.21 9.74 -13.45
N GLU A 176 5.29 10.72 -14.35
CA GLU A 176 4.11 11.36 -14.97
C GLU A 176 3.33 10.38 -15.86
N GLU A 177 4.03 9.56 -16.65
CA GLU A 177 3.39 8.56 -17.50
C GLU A 177 2.60 7.53 -16.70
N ILE A 178 3.15 7.09 -15.57
CA ILE A 178 2.45 6.16 -14.66
C ILE A 178 1.25 6.87 -14.02
N SER A 179 1.41 8.12 -13.59
CA SER A 179 0.31 8.93 -13.05
C SER A 179 -0.83 9.06 -14.05
N ASP A 180 -0.53 9.34 -15.32
CA ASP A 180 -1.55 9.49 -16.37
C ASP A 180 -2.33 8.20 -16.61
N ARG A 181 -1.64 7.03 -16.57
CA ARG A 181 -2.31 5.72 -16.67
C ARG A 181 -3.28 5.50 -15.50
N LEU A 182 -2.88 5.89 -14.28
CA LEU A 182 -3.73 5.80 -13.10
C LEU A 182 -4.93 6.75 -13.19
N TYR A 183 -4.71 8.00 -13.63
CA TYR A 183 -5.77 9.00 -13.79
C TYR A 183 -6.83 8.55 -14.79
N GLN A 184 -6.43 7.95 -15.92
CA GLN A 184 -7.37 7.43 -16.93
C GLN A 184 -8.33 6.37 -16.38
N ILE A 185 -7.92 5.63 -15.35
CA ILE A 185 -8.77 4.66 -14.67
C ILE A 185 -9.68 5.37 -13.67
N ILE A 186 -9.10 6.21 -12.79
CA ILE A 186 -9.83 6.84 -11.70
C ILE A 186 -10.87 7.84 -12.21
N ASP A 187 -10.55 8.60 -13.25
CA ASP A 187 -11.48 9.59 -13.84
C ASP A 187 -12.76 8.93 -14.43
N LYS A 188 -12.74 7.60 -14.66
CA LYS A 188 -13.94 6.83 -15.09
C LYS A 188 -14.76 6.30 -13.91
N LEU A 189 -14.23 6.38 -12.69
CA LEU A 189 -14.90 5.91 -11.46
C LEU A 189 -15.65 7.05 -10.75
N ALA A 190 -15.39 8.30 -11.14
CA ALA A 190 -15.88 9.52 -10.50
C ALA A 190 -17.29 9.91 -10.98
#